data_841a1ccd7b5f3f48ee69d3cf6d095189
#
_entry.id   841a1ccd7b5f3f48ee69d3cf6d095189
#
_cell.length_a   1.000
_cell.length_b   1.000
_cell.length_c   1.000
_cell.angle_alpha   90.00
_cell.angle_beta   90.00
_cell.angle_gamma   90.00
#
_symmetry.space_group_name_H-M   'P 1'
#
loop_
_entity.id
_entity.type
_entity.pdbx_description
1 polymer ?
#
loop_
_entity_poly.entity_id
_entity_poly.type
_entity_poly.pdbx_seq_one_letter_code
_entity_poly.pdbx_strand_id
1 'polypeptide(L)'
;MDQIRAAVVDGRTANIRYRQNELQALHQSLCSNVDEILLAITKDGNGDASTEPSFEADAECSHTMSAVKQFYSSLNFEQSHKDEYLLANGADNASRRVGKGLVVIRPTTHTRLYSIICPIAAAITAGNCVCLEVCQNDRVNIQN
;
A
#
# COMPACT_ATOMS: atom_id res chain seq x y z
N MET A 1 15.97 -9.66 7.81
CA MET A 1 14.85 -10.27 8.59
C MET A 1 14.72 -9.62 9.97
N ASP A 2 15.80 -9.34 10.68
CA ASP A 2 15.75 -8.81 12.06
C ASP A 2 15.17 -7.39 12.16
N GLN A 3 15.45 -6.52 11.18
CA GLN A 3 14.85 -5.18 11.12
C GLN A 3 13.33 -5.21 10.95
N ILE A 4 12.81 -6.16 10.16
CA ILE A 4 11.35 -6.30 9.95
C ILE A 4 10.69 -6.81 11.23
N ARG A 5 11.33 -7.76 11.92
CA ARG A 5 10.83 -8.25 13.23
C ARG A 5 10.84 -7.14 14.28
N ALA A 6 11.89 -6.32 14.32
CA ALA A 6 11.98 -5.17 15.21
C ALA A 6 10.84 -4.16 14.94
N ALA A 7 10.53 -3.88 13.67
CA ALA A 7 9.44 -2.99 13.29
C ALA A 7 8.05 -3.49 13.72
N VAL A 8 7.84 -4.81 13.70
CA VAL A 8 6.60 -5.42 14.20
C VAL A 8 6.47 -5.28 15.72
N VAL A 9 7.58 -5.46 16.45
CA VAL A 9 7.62 -5.38 17.93
C VAL A 9 7.50 -3.95 18.43
N ASP A 10 7.97 -2.97 17.67
CA ASP A 10 7.93 -1.53 18.01
C ASP A 10 6.48 -1.02 18.27
N GLY A 11 5.48 -1.65 17.66
CA GLY A 11 4.07 -1.32 17.89
C GLY A 11 3.60 0.01 17.28
N ARG A 12 4.47 0.77 16.55
CA ARG A 12 4.11 2.07 15.95
C ARG A 12 2.93 1.97 15.00
N THR A 13 2.75 0.83 14.33
CA THR A 13 1.64 0.57 13.41
C THR A 13 0.29 0.47 14.11
N ALA A 14 0.25 0.29 15.43
CA ALA A 14 -0.99 0.32 16.20
C ALA A 14 -1.59 1.75 16.24
N ASN A 15 -0.75 2.79 16.18
CA ASN A 15 -1.20 4.18 16.22
C ASN A 15 -1.85 4.59 14.90
N ILE A 16 -3.11 5.03 14.97
CA ILE A 16 -3.88 5.44 13.78
C ILE A 16 -3.29 6.68 13.09
N ARG A 17 -2.71 7.63 13.84
CA ARG A 17 -2.05 8.81 13.28
C ARG A 17 -0.81 8.43 12.48
N TYR A 18 -0.04 7.47 12.97
CA TYR A 18 1.08 6.93 12.21
C TYR A 18 0.61 6.37 10.87
N ARG A 19 -0.44 5.54 10.88
CA ARG A 19 -1.01 4.95 9.65
C ARG A 19 -1.55 6.00 8.68
N GLN A 20 -2.20 7.06 9.19
CA GLN A 20 -2.66 8.19 8.37
C GLN A 20 -1.48 8.92 7.71
N ASN A 21 -0.41 9.18 8.46
CA ASN A 21 0.79 9.84 7.93
C ASN A 21 1.47 9.01 6.84
N GLU A 22 1.59 7.70 7.04
CA GLU A 22 2.16 6.78 6.04
C GLU A 22 1.34 6.74 4.74
N LEU A 23 0.00 6.67 4.85
CA LEU A 23 -0.88 6.70 3.68
C LEU A 23 -0.85 8.05 2.97
N GLN A 24 -0.75 9.15 3.72
CA GLN A 24 -0.60 10.49 3.15
C GLN A 24 0.73 10.62 2.41
N ALA A 25 1.83 10.16 3.00
CA ALA A 25 3.15 10.19 2.38
C ALA A 25 3.17 9.33 1.10
N LEU A 26 2.54 8.13 1.14
CA LEU A 26 2.37 7.28 -0.03
C LEU A 26 1.61 8.01 -1.15
N HIS A 27 0.46 8.61 -0.82
CA HIS A 27 -0.33 9.36 -1.79
C HIS A 27 0.44 10.55 -2.39
N GLN A 28 1.15 11.33 -1.56
CA GLN A 28 1.97 12.44 -2.02
C GLN A 28 3.09 11.99 -2.95
N SER A 29 3.76 10.88 -2.62
CA SER A 29 4.80 10.30 -3.46
C SER A 29 4.25 9.86 -4.83
N LEU A 30 3.07 9.23 -4.86
CA LEU A 30 2.41 8.88 -6.12
C LEU A 30 2.06 10.11 -6.96
N CYS A 31 1.50 11.15 -6.33
CA CYS A 31 1.17 12.40 -7.02
C CYS A 31 2.41 13.11 -7.58
N SER A 32 3.52 13.12 -6.82
CA SER A 32 4.75 13.80 -7.26
C SER A 32 5.46 13.10 -8.41
N ASN A 33 5.22 11.82 -8.61
CA ASN A 33 5.88 11.00 -9.62
C ASN A 33 4.90 10.46 -10.67
N VAL A 34 3.72 11.06 -10.81
CA VAL A 34 2.64 10.53 -11.65
C VAL A 34 3.07 10.36 -13.11
N ASP A 35 3.78 11.32 -13.67
CA ASP A 35 4.22 11.27 -15.08
C ASP A 35 5.20 10.12 -15.32
N GLU A 36 6.16 9.92 -14.41
CA GLU A 36 7.11 8.81 -14.49
C GLU A 36 6.42 7.45 -14.34
N ILE A 37 5.45 7.37 -13.45
CA ILE A 37 4.64 6.16 -13.21
C ILE A 37 3.84 5.81 -14.46
N LEU A 38 3.15 6.78 -15.06
CA LEU A 38 2.36 6.57 -16.28
C LEU A 38 3.21 6.08 -17.44
N LEU A 39 4.38 6.68 -17.63
CA LEU A 39 5.33 6.24 -18.65
C LEU A 39 5.85 4.81 -18.38
N ALA A 40 6.12 4.48 -17.11
CA ALA A 40 6.59 3.16 -16.74
C ALA A 40 5.52 2.07 -16.99
N ILE A 41 4.26 2.34 -16.64
CA ILE A 41 3.15 1.40 -16.88
C ILE A 41 2.94 1.20 -18.39
N THR A 42 2.98 2.28 -19.16
CA THR A 42 2.82 2.25 -20.63
C THR A 42 3.90 1.41 -21.29
N LYS A 43 5.15 1.54 -20.84
CA LYS A 43 6.28 0.75 -21.36
C LYS A 43 6.16 -0.73 -21.00
N ASP A 44 5.67 -1.04 -19.80
CA ASP A 44 5.42 -2.43 -19.39
C ASP A 44 4.35 -3.12 -20.27
N GLY A 45 3.33 -2.38 -20.73
CA GLY A 45 2.23 -2.90 -21.57
C GLY A 45 2.56 -2.95 -23.06
N ASN A 46 3.11 -1.87 -23.61
CA ASN A 46 3.26 -1.64 -25.05
C ASN A 46 4.70 -1.78 -25.58
N GLY A 47 5.67 -2.03 -24.70
CA GLY A 47 7.11 -2.03 -25.04
C GLY A 47 7.72 -0.64 -25.12
N ASP A 48 9.05 -0.58 -25.32
CA ASP A 48 9.86 0.62 -25.19
C ASP A 48 9.59 1.76 -26.20
N ALA A 49 8.68 1.56 -27.16
CA ALA A 49 8.45 2.51 -28.25
C ALA A 49 7.45 3.65 -27.92
N SER A 50 6.72 3.57 -26.79
CA SER A 50 5.70 4.57 -26.45
C SER A 50 6.30 5.74 -25.68
N THR A 51 6.12 6.94 -26.21
CA THR A 51 6.55 8.21 -25.60
C THR A 51 5.42 8.89 -24.82
N GLU A 52 4.19 8.47 -25.02
CA GLU A 52 3.01 9.05 -24.35
C GLU A 52 2.29 8.02 -23.47
N PRO A 53 1.69 8.45 -22.36
CA PRO A 53 0.90 7.57 -21.48
C PRO A 53 -0.27 6.93 -22.23
N SER A 54 -0.51 5.64 -21.98
CA SER A 54 -1.69 4.95 -22.51
C SER A 54 -2.93 5.21 -21.65
N PHE A 55 -4.12 5.09 -22.24
CA PHE A 55 -5.38 5.19 -21.50
C PHE A 55 -5.47 4.17 -20.36
N GLU A 56 -4.92 2.98 -20.56
CA GLU A 56 -4.89 1.93 -19.54
C GLU A 56 -4.00 2.32 -18.35
N ALA A 57 -2.86 2.98 -18.61
CA ALA A 57 -1.97 3.49 -17.58
C ALA A 57 -2.66 4.58 -16.74
N ASP A 58 -3.37 5.50 -17.39
CA ASP A 58 -4.16 6.53 -16.70
C ASP A 58 -5.25 5.91 -15.82
N ALA A 59 -5.97 4.93 -16.33
CA ALA A 59 -7.02 4.23 -15.59
C ALA A 59 -6.44 3.49 -14.38
N GLU A 60 -5.35 2.74 -14.54
CA GLU A 60 -4.69 2.02 -13.44
C GLU A 60 -4.19 2.99 -12.35
N CYS A 61 -3.54 4.09 -12.76
CA CYS A 61 -3.04 5.10 -11.85
C CYS A 61 -4.18 5.78 -11.08
N SER A 62 -5.25 6.17 -11.76
CA SER A 62 -6.43 6.79 -11.16
C SER A 62 -7.13 5.86 -10.15
N HIS A 63 -7.29 4.58 -10.48
CA HIS A 63 -7.84 3.57 -9.57
C HIS A 63 -6.94 3.38 -8.34
N THR A 64 -5.64 3.34 -8.53
CA THR A 64 -4.67 3.18 -7.45
C THR A 64 -4.74 4.36 -6.47
N MET A 65 -4.75 5.59 -6.98
CA MET A 65 -4.86 6.79 -6.15
C MET A 65 -6.20 6.86 -5.40
N SER A 66 -7.29 6.49 -6.07
CA SER A 66 -8.61 6.42 -5.44
C SER A 66 -8.66 5.39 -4.31
N ALA A 67 -8.03 4.23 -4.49
CA ALA A 67 -7.93 3.21 -3.46
C ALA A 67 -7.15 3.70 -2.24
N VAL A 68 -5.99 4.33 -2.43
CA VAL A 68 -5.20 4.91 -1.32
C VAL A 68 -6.00 5.95 -0.54
N LYS A 69 -6.69 6.85 -1.25
CA LYS A 69 -7.57 7.86 -0.64
C LYS A 69 -8.71 7.23 0.16
N GLN A 70 -9.32 6.16 -0.36
CA GLN A 70 -10.38 5.43 0.32
C GLN A 70 -9.88 4.77 1.60
N PHE A 71 -8.70 4.14 1.58
CA PHE A 71 -8.07 3.56 2.76
C PHE A 71 -7.74 4.64 3.81
N TYR A 72 -7.19 5.78 3.39
CA TYR A 72 -6.95 6.90 4.29
C TYR A 72 -8.25 7.38 4.95
N SER A 73 -9.31 7.57 4.17
CA SER A 73 -10.61 8.06 4.65
C SER A 73 -11.33 7.05 5.56
N SER A 74 -11.00 5.77 5.47
CA SER A 74 -11.56 4.73 6.34
C SER A 74 -10.98 4.76 7.77
N LEU A 75 -9.86 5.45 7.99
CA LEU A 75 -9.23 5.61 9.30
C LEU A 75 -9.92 6.72 10.09
N ASN A 76 -10.74 6.34 11.07
CA ASN A 76 -11.43 7.26 11.95
C ASN A 76 -10.74 7.33 13.32
N PHE A 77 -10.03 8.44 13.55
CA PHE A 77 -9.29 8.66 14.79
C PHE A 77 -10.21 8.74 16.03
N GLU A 78 -11.33 9.43 15.91
CA GLU A 78 -12.27 9.61 17.04
C GLU A 78 -12.89 8.27 17.46
N GLN A 79 -13.26 7.44 16.49
CA GLN A 79 -13.81 6.11 16.78
C GLN A 79 -12.76 5.20 17.41
N SER A 80 -11.54 5.20 16.88
CA SER A 80 -10.45 4.40 17.46
C SER A 80 -10.13 4.82 18.90
N HIS A 81 -10.18 6.13 19.17
CA HIS A 81 -9.97 6.66 20.51
C HIS A 81 -11.09 6.25 21.49
N LYS A 82 -12.35 6.34 21.03
CA LYS A 82 -13.50 5.86 21.83
C LYS A 82 -13.39 4.38 22.13
N ASP A 83 -13.00 3.57 21.14
CA ASP A 83 -12.83 2.11 21.30
C ASP A 83 -11.74 1.79 22.32
N GLU A 84 -10.68 2.59 22.38
CA GLU A 84 -9.61 2.44 23.35
C GLU A 84 -10.06 2.80 24.77
N TYR A 85 -10.89 3.84 24.93
CA TYR A 85 -11.50 4.19 26.21
C TYR A 85 -12.46 3.13 26.74
N LEU A 86 -13.21 2.45 25.88
CA LEU A 86 -14.08 1.35 26.28
C LEU A 86 -13.28 0.24 26.97
N LEU A 87 -12.12 -0.12 26.42
CA LEU A 87 -11.23 -1.11 27.02
C LEU A 87 -10.61 -0.63 28.35
N ALA A 88 -10.21 0.64 28.42
CA ALA A 88 -9.68 1.23 29.65
C ALA A 88 -10.72 1.24 30.79
N ASN A 89 -12.01 1.34 30.47
CA ASN A 89 -13.12 1.30 31.40
C ASN A 89 -13.62 -0.13 31.69
N GLY A 90 -12.91 -1.16 31.24
CA GLY A 90 -13.28 -2.57 31.46
C GLY A 90 -14.44 -3.06 30.60
N ALA A 91 -14.88 -2.28 29.61
CA ALA A 91 -15.86 -2.72 28.63
C ALA A 91 -15.20 -3.54 27.52
N ASP A 92 -15.84 -4.62 27.10
CA ASP A 92 -15.35 -5.43 25.98
C ASP A 92 -15.64 -4.75 24.63
N ASN A 93 -14.66 -4.75 23.75
CA ASN A 93 -14.83 -4.32 22.36
C ASN A 93 -14.56 -5.49 21.41
N ALA A 94 -15.56 -6.32 21.21
CA ALA A 94 -15.49 -7.48 20.32
C ALA A 94 -15.19 -7.11 18.85
N SER A 95 -15.41 -5.87 18.46
CA SER A 95 -15.16 -5.35 17.10
C SER A 95 -13.76 -4.77 16.91
N ARG A 96 -12.94 -4.72 17.97
CA ARG A 96 -11.59 -4.17 17.87
C ARG A 96 -10.73 -4.97 16.88
N ARG A 97 -10.17 -4.26 15.91
CA ARG A 97 -9.26 -4.84 14.93
C ARG A 97 -7.84 -4.42 15.26
N VAL A 98 -6.95 -5.41 15.32
CA VAL A 98 -5.51 -5.20 15.53
C VAL A 98 -4.73 -5.81 14.36
N GLY A 99 -3.59 -5.19 14.03
CA GLY A 99 -2.69 -5.72 13.01
C GLY A 99 -2.14 -7.10 13.42
N LYS A 100 -1.96 -7.98 12.45
CA LYS A 100 -1.38 -9.32 12.65
C LYS A 100 0.15 -9.34 12.72
N GLY A 101 0.77 -8.20 12.38
CA GLY A 101 2.22 -8.01 12.40
C GLY A 101 2.81 -7.79 11.01
N LEU A 102 3.19 -8.84 10.29
CA LEU A 102 3.83 -8.74 8.98
C LEU A 102 2.92 -9.29 7.87
N VAL A 103 2.76 -8.51 6.81
CA VAL A 103 2.11 -8.90 5.55
C VAL A 103 3.16 -8.94 4.45
N VAL A 104 3.28 -10.08 3.79
CA VAL A 104 4.14 -10.23 2.60
C VAL A 104 3.28 -10.08 1.37
N ILE A 105 3.68 -9.18 0.47
CA ILE A 105 2.98 -8.89 -0.78
C ILE A 105 3.83 -9.35 -1.95
N ARG A 106 3.27 -10.21 -2.78
CA ARG A 106 3.85 -10.61 -4.07
C ARG A 106 2.95 -10.07 -5.18
N PRO A 107 3.40 -9.04 -5.92
CA PRO A 107 2.59 -8.43 -6.95
C PRO A 107 2.36 -9.38 -8.14
N THR A 108 1.28 -9.13 -8.88
CA THR A 108 1.02 -9.81 -10.15
C THR A 108 1.79 -9.15 -11.29
N THR A 109 1.89 -9.82 -12.42
CA THR A 109 2.51 -9.27 -13.63
C THR A 109 1.57 -8.33 -14.39
N HIS A 110 0.28 -8.42 -14.14
CA HIS A 110 -0.75 -7.59 -14.74
C HIS A 110 -1.22 -6.51 -13.75
N THR A 111 -1.51 -5.29 -14.22
CA THR A 111 -1.86 -4.14 -13.36
C THR A 111 -0.90 -4.00 -12.18
N ARG A 112 0.38 -3.89 -12.50
CA ARG A 112 1.47 -4.01 -11.51
C ARG A 112 1.41 -2.93 -10.45
N LEU A 113 1.14 -1.67 -10.83
CA LEU A 113 1.02 -0.57 -9.87
C LEU A 113 -0.09 -0.84 -8.86
N TYR A 114 -1.28 -1.18 -9.34
CA TYR A 114 -2.44 -1.45 -8.49
C TYR A 114 -2.19 -2.65 -7.58
N SER A 115 -1.61 -3.73 -8.09
CA SER A 115 -1.32 -4.96 -7.34
C SER A 115 -0.24 -4.78 -6.27
N ILE A 116 0.58 -3.73 -6.34
CA ILE A 116 1.56 -3.35 -5.32
C ILE A 116 0.92 -2.39 -4.31
N ILE A 117 0.42 -1.26 -4.78
CA ILE A 117 0.05 -0.13 -3.93
C ILE A 117 -1.24 -0.40 -3.14
N CYS A 118 -2.23 -1.02 -3.76
CA CYS A 118 -3.51 -1.30 -3.10
C CYS A 118 -3.35 -2.24 -1.89
N PRO A 119 -2.67 -3.39 -1.98
CA PRO A 119 -2.42 -4.24 -0.82
C PRO A 119 -1.50 -3.59 0.23
N ILE A 120 -0.53 -2.74 -0.16
CA ILE A 120 0.29 -1.97 0.77
C ILE A 120 -0.61 -1.04 1.59
N ALA A 121 -1.45 -0.25 0.93
CA ALA A 121 -2.36 0.68 1.60
C ALA A 121 -3.34 -0.06 2.52
N ALA A 122 -3.89 -1.20 2.09
CA ALA A 122 -4.75 -2.06 2.92
C ALA A 122 -4.03 -2.58 4.16
N ALA A 123 -2.79 -3.07 4.01
CA ALA A 123 -2.00 -3.59 5.12
C ALA A 123 -1.64 -2.50 6.15
N ILE A 124 -1.24 -1.30 5.68
CA ILE A 124 -0.98 -0.13 6.54
C ILE A 124 -2.26 0.26 7.29
N THR A 125 -3.39 0.35 6.60
CA THR A 125 -4.69 0.67 7.19
C THR A 125 -5.08 -0.31 8.30
N ALA A 126 -4.79 -1.59 8.09
CA ALA A 126 -5.04 -2.64 9.09
C ALA A 126 -4.00 -2.67 10.23
N GLY A 127 -2.98 -1.81 10.20
CA GLY A 127 -1.95 -1.72 11.25
C GLY A 127 -0.86 -2.78 11.15
N ASN A 128 -0.54 -3.25 9.95
CA ASN A 128 0.52 -4.23 9.71
C ASN A 128 1.79 -3.57 9.15
N CYS A 129 2.92 -4.20 9.38
CA CYS A 129 4.14 -3.97 8.62
C CYS A 129 4.06 -4.67 7.27
N VAL A 130 4.73 -4.11 6.26
CA VAL A 130 4.70 -4.64 4.89
C VAL A 130 6.09 -5.09 4.45
N CYS A 131 6.13 -6.24 3.81
CA CYS A 131 7.30 -6.73 3.07
C CYS A 131 6.85 -6.95 1.62
N LEU A 132 7.48 -6.23 0.69
CA LEU A 132 7.23 -6.40 -0.74
C LEU A 132 8.27 -7.36 -1.33
N GLU A 133 7.81 -8.46 -1.91
CA GLU A 133 8.63 -9.39 -2.65
C GLU A 133 8.57 -9.04 -4.14
N VAL A 134 9.61 -8.37 -4.63
CA VAL A 134 9.73 -8.03 -6.05
C VAL A 134 10.54 -9.13 -6.74
N CYS A 135 9.88 -9.93 -7.59
CA CYS A 135 10.58 -10.81 -8.50
C CYS A 135 11.24 -9.95 -9.57
N GLN A 136 12.55 -9.92 -9.62
CA GLN A 136 13.25 -9.46 -10.83
C GLN A 136 12.90 -10.47 -11.93
N ASN A 137 12.09 -10.07 -12.90
CA ASN A 137 12.02 -10.81 -14.14
C ASN A 137 13.38 -10.61 -14.82
N ASP A 138 14.29 -11.54 -14.60
CA ASP A 138 15.36 -11.79 -15.56
C ASP A 138 14.64 -12.16 -16.86
N ARG A 139 14.56 -11.21 -17.78
CA ARG A 139 14.29 -11.54 -19.17
C ARG A 139 15.46 -12.43 -19.59
N VAL A 140 15.30 -13.72 -19.41
CA VAL A 140 16.20 -14.71 -20.00
C VAL A 140 16.09 -14.47 -21.50
N ASN A 141 17.08 -13.79 -22.05
CA ASN A 141 17.32 -13.76 -23.47
C ASN A 141 17.56 -15.21 -23.92
N ILE A 142 16.50 -15.90 -24.29
CA ILE A 142 16.60 -17.12 -25.09
C ILE A 142 16.95 -16.61 -26.47
N GLN A 143 18.25 -16.39 -26.69
CA GLN A 143 18.79 -16.34 -28.04
C GLN A 143 18.86 -17.81 -28.53
N ASN A 144 17.95 -18.13 -29.43
CA ASN A 144 18.11 -19.28 -30.32
C ASN A 144 19.02 -18.91 -31.47
#